data_d25e4d065ffbf127416c0905dde73da5
#
_entry.id   d25e4d065ffbf127416c0905dde73da5
#
_cell.length_a   1.000
_cell.length_b   1.000
_cell.length_c   1.000
_cell.angle_alpha   90.00
_cell.angle_beta   90.00
_cell.angle_gamma   90.00
#
_symmetry.space_group_name_H-M   'P 1'
#
loop_
_entity.id
_entity.type
_entity.pdbx_description
1 polymer ?
#
loop_
_entity_poly.entity_id
_entity_poly.type
_entity_poly.pdbx_seq_one_letter_code
_entity_poly.pdbx_strand_id
1 'polypeptide(L)' 'MNKQRRSQLSEIVGNLEVLKEGLEELKEEERECFENLPESLQESEKGQQYEENADDLETACDDLENLIESIQEVINR' A
#
# COMPACT_ATOMS: atom_id res chain seq x y z
N MET A 1 -18.73 19.95 9.43
CA MET A 1 -18.57 18.76 10.30
C MET A 1 -18.17 19.18 11.68
N ASN A 2 -18.65 18.53 12.71
CA ASN A 2 -18.31 18.90 14.09
C ASN A 2 -16.91 18.40 14.47
N LYS A 3 -16.42 18.91 15.60
CA LYS A 3 -15.07 18.59 16.08
C LYS A 3 -14.88 17.12 16.41
N GLN A 4 -15.91 16.49 16.96
CA GLN A 4 -15.85 15.07 17.34
C GLN A 4 -15.66 14.17 16.11
N ARG A 5 -16.42 14.43 15.06
CA ARG A 5 -16.30 13.65 13.82
C ARG A 5 -14.95 13.85 13.13
N ARG A 6 -14.43 15.08 13.16
CA ARG A 6 -13.08 15.34 12.62
C ARG A 6 -12.02 14.55 13.37
N SER A 7 -12.15 14.51 14.71
CA SER A 7 -11.22 13.75 15.54
C SER A 7 -11.29 12.26 15.21
N GLN A 8 -12.50 11.73 15.04
CA GLN A 8 -12.67 10.31 14.66
C GLN A 8 -12.08 10.00 13.29
N LEU A 9 -12.25 10.92 12.34
CA LEU A 9 -11.66 10.75 11.01
C LEU A 9 -10.12 10.80 11.06
N SER A 10 -9.57 11.69 11.89
CA SER A 10 -8.11 11.76 12.06
C SER A 10 -7.55 10.47 12.64
N GLU A 11 -8.28 9.84 13.55
CA GLU A 11 -7.89 8.55 14.11
C GLU A 11 -7.90 7.45 13.03
N ILE A 12 -8.95 7.45 12.19
CA ILE A 12 -9.05 6.51 11.08
C ILE A 12 -7.87 6.70 10.11
N VAL A 13 -7.54 7.94 9.77
CA VAL A 13 -6.40 8.24 8.90
C VAL A 13 -5.10 7.69 9.50
N GLY A 14 -4.89 7.90 10.80
CA GLY A 14 -3.72 7.37 11.48
C GLY A 14 -3.62 5.84 11.37
N ASN A 15 -4.73 5.15 11.52
CA ASN A 15 -4.79 3.69 11.38
C ASN A 15 -4.51 3.25 9.94
N LEU A 16 -5.06 3.97 8.96
CA LEU A 16 -4.81 3.67 7.54
C LEU A 16 -3.35 3.87 7.16
N GLU A 17 -2.69 4.88 7.72
CA GLU A 17 -1.26 5.11 7.47
C GLU A 17 -0.40 3.96 7.99
N VAL A 18 -0.72 3.42 9.16
CA VAL A 18 -0.02 2.24 9.72
C VAL A 18 -0.24 1.02 8.81
N LEU A 19 -1.46 0.80 8.35
CA LEU A 19 -1.76 -0.31 7.44
C LEU A 19 -1.05 -0.15 6.10
N LYS A 20 -0.94 1.08 5.61
CA LYS A 20 -0.21 1.38 4.38
C LYS A 20 1.27 1.00 4.51
N GLU A 21 1.89 1.33 5.63
CA GLU A 21 3.28 0.93 5.90
C GLU A 21 3.45 -0.58 5.85
N GLY A 22 2.50 -1.33 6.42
CA GLY A 22 2.51 -2.79 6.36
C GLY A 22 2.41 -3.32 4.94
N LEU A 23 1.56 -2.71 4.11
CA LEU A 23 1.44 -3.08 2.70
C LEU A 23 2.72 -2.78 1.92
N GLU A 24 3.37 -1.67 2.21
CA GLU A 24 4.64 -1.31 1.58
C GLU A 24 5.74 -2.31 1.90
N GLU A 25 5.79 -2.78 3.16
CA GLU A 25 6.74 -3.81 3.56
C GLU A 25 6.51 -5.12 2.81
N LEU A 26 5.26 -5.55 2.69
CA LEU A 26 4.91 -6.78 1.97
C LEU A 26 5.23 -6.65 0.47
N LYS A 27 4.98 -5.49 -0.10
CA LYS A 27 5.36 -5.20 -1.48
C LYS A 27 6.87 -5.36 -1.67
N GLU A 28 7.67 -4.80 -0.78
CA GLU A 28 9.11 -4.91 -0.85
C GLU A 28 9.60 -6.36 -0.69
N GLU A 29 8.95 -7.13 0.19
CA GLU A 29 9.26 -8.54 0.37
C GLU A 29 9.02 -9.33 -0.93
N GLU A 30 7.88 -9.08 -1.60
CA GLU A 30 7.59 -9.72 -2.89
C GLU A 30 8.60 -9.33 -3.97
N ARG A 31 9.00 -8.06 -3.98
CA ARG A 31 10.00 -7.57 -4.95
C ARG A 31 11.36 -8.21 -4.69
N GLU A 32 11.75 -8.34 -3.43
CA GLU A 32 12.99 -9.03 -3.05
C GLU A 32 12.96 -10.51 -3.44
N CYS A 33 11.81 -11.18 -3.31
CA CYS A 33 11.65 -12.56 -3.76
C CYS A 33 11.94 -12.69 -5.25
N PHE A 34 11.45 -11.74 -6.05
CA PHE A 34 11.73 -11.71 -7.49
C PHE A 34 13.22 -11.48 -7.77
N GLU A 35 13.80 -10.45 -7.12
CA GLU A 35 15.20 -10.07 -7.36
C GLU A 35 16.18 -11.16 -6.92
N ASN A 36 15.82 -11.95 -5.90
CA ASN A 36 16.67 -13.04 -5.40
C ASN A 36 16.57 -14.31 -6.23
N LEU A 37 15.65 -14.38 -7.19
CA LEU A 37 15.64 -15.50 -8.12
C LEU A 37 16.82 -15.42 -9.07
N PRO A 38 17.43 -16.55 -9.43
CA PRO A 38 18.40 -16.56 -10.51
C PRO A 38 17.78 -15.95 -11.78
N GLU A 39 18.57 -15.22 -12.54
CA GLU A 39 18.11 -14.52 -13.73
C GLU A 39 17.33 -15.45 -14.69
N SER A 40 17.80 -16.69 -14.83
CA SER A 40 17.13 -17.68 -15.67
C SER A 40 15.73 -18.07 -15.17
N LEU A 41 15.41 -17.81 -13.90
CA LEU A 41 14.13 -18.15 -13.31
C LEU A 41 13.22 -16.93 -13.16
N GLN A 42 13.71 -15.72 -13.38
CA GLN A 42 12.90 -14.50 -13.27
C GLN A 42 11.80 -14.45 -14.33
N GLU A 43 12.01 -15.07 -15.48
CA GLU A 43 11.00 -15.16 -16.53
C GLU A 43 10.09 -16.38 -16.36
N SER A 44 10.33 -17.22 -15.35
CA SER A 44 9.46 -18.35 -15.05
C SER A 44 8.11 -17.89 -14.54
N GLU A 45 7.15 -18.82 -14.49
CA GLU A 45 5.81 -18.54 -13.96
C GLU A 45 5.88 -17.98 -12.54
N LYS A 46 6.75 -18.54 -11.69
CA LYS A 46 6.92 -18.09 -10.32
C LYS A 46 7.52 -16.68 -10.26
N GLY A 47 8.50 -16.39 -11.10
CA GLY A 47 9.10 -15.07 -11.18
C GLY A 47 8.10 -14.02 -11.62
N GLN A 48 7.30 -14.33 -12.63
CA GLN A 48 6.24 -13.45 -13.12
C GLN A 48 5.20 -13.19 -12.04
N GLN A 49 4.88 -14.20 -11.23
CA GLN A 49 3.92 -14.04 -10.15
C GLN A 49 4.43 -13.11 -9.04
N TYR A 50 5.70 -13.22 -8.66
CA TYR A 50 6.28 -12.29 -7.69
C TYR A 50 6.26 -10.86 -8.20
N GLU A 51 6.62 -10.66 -9.48
CA GLU A 51 6.61 -9.33 -10.07
C GLU A 51 5.20 -8.75 -10.14
N GLU A 52 4.23 -9.55 -10.57
CA GLU A 52 2.83 -9.15 -10.64
C GLU A 52 2.28 -8.80 -9.26
N ASN A 53 2.58 -9.63 -8.25
CA ASN A 53 2.16 -9.36 -6.88
C ASN A 53 2.72 -8.04 -6.35
N ALA A 54 4.00 -7.78 -6.61
CA ALA A 54 4.63 -6.54 -6.18
C ALA A 54 3.99 -5.33 -6.88
N ASP A 55 3.74 -5.43 -8.19
CA ASP A 55 3.10 -4.35 -8.95
C ASP A 55 1.67 -4.09 -8.48
N ASP A 56 0.90 -5.14 -8.22
CA ASP A 56 -0.47 -5.01 -7.73
C ASP A 56 -0.51 -4.42 -6.31
N LEU A 57 0.45 -4.80 -5.46
CA LEU A 57 0.55 -4.21 -4.13
C LEU A 57 0.98 -2.75 -4.19
N GLU A 58 1.82 -2.36 -5.14
CA GLU A 58 2.17 -0.97 -5.35
C GLU A 58 0.95 -0.14 -5.72
N THR A 59 0.12 -0.65 -6.62
CA THR A 59 -1.15 -0.01 -6.99
C THR A 59 -2.07 0.11 -5.79
N ALA A 60 -2.16 -0.94 -4.96
CA ALA A 60 -2.97 -0.91 -3.74
C ALA A 60 -2.48 0.16 -2.76
N CYS A 61 -1.16 0.33 -2.62
CA CYS A 61 -0.59 1.38 -1.78
C CYS A 61 -0.95 2.77 -2.30
N ASP A 62 -0.88 2.98 -3.62
CA ASP A 62 -1.26 4.24 -4.24
C ASP A 62 -2.75 4.53 -4.04
N ASP A 63 -3.60 3.52 -4.19
CA ASP A 63 -5.04 3.66 -3.96
C ASP A 63 -5.35 4.03 -2.51
N LEU A 64 -4.63 3.42 -1.57
CA LEU A 64 -4.78 3.72 -0.16
C LEU A 64 -4.31 5.15 0.17
N GLU A 65 -3.22 5.61 -0.44
CA GLU A 65 -2.77 6.99 -0.30
C GLU A 65 -3.83 7.97 -0.81
N ASN A 66 -4.43 7.70 -1.95
CA ASN A 66 -5.51 8.52 -2.50
C ASN A 66 -6.73 8.54 -1.56
N LEU A 67 -7.06 7.41 -0.95
CA LEU A 67 -8.13 7.33 0.03
C LEU A 67 -7.84 8.20 1.25
N ILE A 68 -6.61 8.12 1.78
CA ILE A 68 -6.18 8.93 2.92
C ILE A 68 -6.29 10.41 2.58
N GLU A 69 -5.82 10.84 1.42
CA GLU A 69 -5.91 12.24 0.97
C GLU A 69 -7.36 12.71 0.88
N SER A 70 -8.26 11.87 0.39
CA SER A 70 -9.68 12.20 0.29
C SER A 70 -10.31 12.45 1.67
N ILE A 71 -9.92 11.62 2.65
CA ILE A 71 -10.42 11.78 4.02
C ILE A 71 -9.85 13.07 4.64
N GLN A 72 -8.57 13.34 4.40
CA GLN A 72 -7.92 14.56 4.91
C GLN A 72 -8.57 15.83 4.36
N GLU A 73 -9.02 15.82 3.11
CA GLU A 73 -9.77 16.93 2.55
C GLU A 73 -11.05 17.20 3.33
N VAL A 74 -11.77 16.15 3.72
CA VAL A 74 -12.99 16.29 4.53
C VAL A 74 -12.65 16.88 5.90
N ILE A 75 -11.59 16.40 6.54
CA ILE A 75 -11.14 16.89 7.85
C ILE A 75 -10.82 18.38 7.80
N ASN A 76 -10.22 18.84 6.71
CA ASN A 76 -9.71 20.21 6.57
C ASN A 76 -10.73 21.20 5.99
N ARG A 77 -11.96 20.81 5.78
CA ARG A 77 -13.03 21.71 5.34
C ARG A 77 -13.51 22.67 6.47
#